data_03118b52d61ab907fec5b0a71214d276
#
_entry.id   03118b52d61ab907fec5b0a71214d276
#
_cell.length_a   1.000
_cell.length_b   1.000
_cell.length_c   1.000
_cell.angle_alpha   90.00
_cell.angle_beta   90.00
_cell.angle_gamma   90.00
#
_symmetry.space_group_name_H-M   'P 1'
#
loop_
_entity.id
_entity.type
_entity.pdbx_description
1 polymer ?
#
loop_
_entity_poly.entity_id
_entity_poly.type
_entity_poly.pdbx_seq_one_letter_code
_entity_poly.pdbx_strand_id
1 'polypeptide(L)'
;APIALANAVLTESEMRSGCALVDFGADTTTVSVYKNNILRFLSVLPLGGNNITHDITSLQMEEEDAEKLKLQYGDALYEEEEDAETPAVCTSEDGRTFELALLNNIIGARAEEILANVWNQLQLSGYEDKLFSGVVFTGGGANLKNLEKAFHRVSKIEKVKTAKFVQTTVHTRSDEPKKDGMHNTLLGLLAAGNENCCLQEVKPVQ
;
A
#
# COMPACT_ATOMS: atom_id res chain seq x y z
N ALA A 1 -0.41 -14.69 -5.01
CA ALA A 1 -0.16 -13.70 -3.96
C ALA A 1 -1.46 -12.96 -3.52
N PRO A 2 -2.30 -12.34 -4.39
CA PRO A 2 -3.43 -11.49 -3.96
C PRO A 2 -4.45 -12.20 -3.06
N ILE A 3 -4.81 -13.46 -3.36
CA ILE A 3 -5.77 -14.21 -2.55
C ILE A 3 -5.19 -14.54 -1.16
N ALA A 4 -3.93 -14.96 -1.09
CA ALA A 4 -3.27 -15.25 0.18
C ALA A 4 -3.13 -13.98 1.05
N LEU A 5 -2.80 -12.85 0.42
CA LEU A 5 -2.76 -11.56 1.08
C LEU A 5 -4.14 -11.15 1.61
N ALA A 6 -5.20 -11.29 0.79
CA ALA A 6 -6.56 -10.96 1.21
C ALA A 6 -6.99 -11.77 2.43
N ASN A 7 -6.72 -13.07 2.44
CA ASN A 7 -7.03 -13.94 3.59
C ASN A 7 -6.24 -13.56 4.85
N ALA A 8 -5.10 -12.90 4.70
CA ALA A 8 -4.28 -12.47 5.82
C ALA A 8 -4.72 -11.11 6.41
N VAL A 9 -5.21 -10.19 5.58
CA VAL A 9 -5.48 -8.79 6.01
C VAL A 9 -6.96 -8.41 6.01
N LEU A 10 -7.82 -9.16 5.32
CA LEU A 10 -9.27 -8.92 5.27
C LEU A 10 -10.02 -9.91 6.13
N THR A 11 -11.10 -9.45 6.73
CA THR A 11 -12.07 -10.33 7.39
C THR A 11 -13.02 -10.95 6.38
N GLU A 12 -13.60 -12.11 6.71
CA GLU A 12 -14.63 -12.75 5.90
C GLU A 12 -15.85 -11.83 5.67
N SER A 13 -16.21 -11.04 6.67
CA SER A 13 -17.30 -10.06 6.58
C SER A 13 -17.02 -8.97 5.56
N GLU A 14 -15.78 -8.47 5.49
CA GLU A 14 -15.35 -7.47 4.50
C GLU A 14 -15.40 -8.05 3.09
N MET A 15 -14.84 -9.25 2.89
CA MET A 15 -14.87 -9.92 1.59
C MET A 15 -16.28 -10.27 1.13
N ARG A 16 -17.19 -10.60 2.06
CA ARG A 16 -18.58 -10.88 1.76
C ARG A 16 -19.34 -9.63 1.40
N SER A 17 -19.21 -8.58 2.20
CA SER A 17 -19.91 -7.30 2.04
C SER A 17 -19.48 -6.54 0.78
N GLY A 18 -18.24 -6.67 0.37
CA GLY A 18 -17.62 -5.97 -0.75
C GLY A 18 -16.56 -5.00 -0.27
N CYS A 19 -15.32 -5.26 -0.65
CA CYS A 19 -14.18 -4.40 -0.37
C CYS A 19 -13.15 -4.45 -1.51
N ALA A 20 -12.34 -3.42 -1.61
CA ALA A 20 -11.13 -3.43 -2.41
C ALA A 20 -9.90 -3.57 -1.50
N LEU A 21 -8.92 -4.33 -1.95
CA LEU A 21 -7.60 -4.43 -1.34
C LEU A 21 -6.57 -3.89 -2.31
N VAL A 22 -5.80 -2.91 -1.86
CA VAL A 22 -4.74 -2.25 -2.61
C VAL A 22 -3.41 -2.57 -1.95
N ASP A 23 -2.60 -3.40 -2.62
CA ASP A 23 -1.23 -3.70 -2.20
C ASP A 23 -0.29 -2.69 -2.88
N PHE A 24 0.06 -1.64 -2.14
CA PHE A 24 0.94 -0.57 -2.59
C PHE A 24 2.39 -0.98 -2.34
N GLY A 25 2.99 -1.68 -3.31
CA GLY A 25 4.36 -2.16 -3.28
C GLY A 25 5.39 -1.12 -3.68
N ALA A 26 6.64 -1.57 -3.84
CA ALA A 26 7.76 -0.74 -4.28
C ALA A 26 7.65 -0.38 -5.77
N ASP A 27 7.49 -1.38 -6.64
CA ASP A 27 7.47 -1.19 -8.10
C ASP A 27 6.06 -1.26 -8.70
N THR A 28 5.14 -1.91 -7.98
CA THR A 28 3.79 -2.16 -8.47
C THR A 28 2.75 -1.90 -7.40
N THR A 29 1.55 -1.50 -7.85
CA THR A 29 0.37 -1.42 -7.01
C THR A 29 -0.67 -2.40 -7.54
N THR A 30 -1.05 -3.39 -6.72
CA THR A 30 -2.06 -4.39 -7.07
C THR A 30 -3.41 -4.00 -6.50
N VAL A 31 -4.42 -3.92 -7.36
CA VAL A 31 -5.81 -3.61 -6.99
C VAL A 31 -6.64 -4.88 -7.14
N SER A 32 -7.28 -5.33 -6.07
CA SER A 32 -8.17 -6.49 -6.09
C SER A 32 -9.50 -6.16 -5.41
N VAL A 33 -10.60 -6.66 -5.98
CA VAL A 33 -11.96 -6.45 -5.45
C VAL A 33 -12.56 -7.78 -5.06
N TYR A 34 -13.11 -7.83 -3.85
CA TYR A 34 -13.80 -8.99 -3.29
C TYR A 34 -15.27 -8.67 -3.04
N LYS A 35 -16.14 -9.61 -3.39
CA LYS A 35 -17.60 -9.57 -3.12
C LYS A 35 -18.13 -10.98 -3.02
N ASN A 36 -18.96 -11.26 -2.00
CA ASN A 36 -19.47 -12.58 -1.69
C ASN A 36 -18.36 -13.63 -1.48
N ASN A 37 -17.25 -13.23 -0.84
CA ASN A 37 -16.04 -14.02 -0.59
C ASN A 37 -15.35 -14.52 -1.88
N ILE A 38 -15.57 -13.86 -3.01
CA ILE A 38 -14.98 -14.21 -4.31
C ILE A 38 -14.20 -13.02 -4.82
N LEU A 39 -13.00 -13.28 -5.35
CA LEU A 39 -12.23 -12.30 -6.12
C LEU A 39 -12.99 -11.98 -7.41
N ARG A 40 -13.37 -10.72 -7.58
CA ARG A 40 -14.18 -10.23 -8.72
C ARG A 40 -13.36 -9.49 -9.75
N PHE A 41 -12.30 -8.82 -9.29
CA PHE A 41 -11.45 -8.01 -10.15
C PHE A 41 -10.01 -8.06 -9.64
N LEU A 42 -9.06 -8.04 -10.55
CA LEU A 42 -7.64 -7.96 -10.26
C LEU A 42 -6.95 -7.15 -11.36
N SER A 43 -6.21 -6.13 -10.95
CA SER A 43 -5.35 -5.34 -11.82
C SER A 43 -4.02 -5.07 -11.14
N VAL A 44 -2.97 -4.94 -11.94
CA VAL A 44 -1.63 -4.58 -11.46
C VAL A 44 -1.18 -3.34 -12.23
N LEU A 45 -0.92 -2.28 -11.49
CA LEU A 45 -0.37 -1.03 -12.02
C LEU A 45 1.16 -1.08 -11.92
N PRO A 46 1.90 -0.73 -12.97
CA PRO A 46 3.37 -0.66 -12.94
C PRO A 46 3.84 0.66 -12.30
N LEU A 47 3.27 0.99 -11.16
CA LEU A 47 3.55 2.18 -10.37
C LEU A 47 3.58 1.80 -8.89
N GLY A 48 4.57 2.29 -8.16
CA GLY A 48 4.75 1.98 -6.74
C GLY A 48 5.60 3.02 -6.00
N GLY A 49 6.02 2.70 -4.81
CA GLY A 49 6.79 3.59 -3.95
C GLY A 49 8.12 4.06 -4.54
N ASN A 50 8.74 3.24 -5.40
CA ASN A 50 9.99 3.61 -6.09
C ASN A 50 9.79 4.74 -7.10
N ASN A 51 8.61 4.90 -7.68
CA ASN A 51 8.32 6.05 -8.53
C ASN A 51 8.37 7.36 -7.73
N ILE A 52 7.87 7.34 -6.48
CA ILE A 52 7.98 8.50 -5.58
C ILE A 52 9.45 8.79 -5.26
N THR A 53 10.22 7.75 -4.89
CA THR A 53 11.65 7.88 -4.59
C THR A 53 12.42 8.46 -5.77
N HIS A 54 12.16 7.95 -6.97
CA HIS A 54 12.78 8.44 -8.20
C HIS A 54 12.47 9.93 -8.45
N ASP A 55 11.23 10.37 -8.22
CA ASP A 55 10.90 11.79 -8.40
C ASP A 55 11.64 12.70 -7.40
N ILE A 56 11.87 12.22 -6.16
CA ILE A 56 12.65 12.96 -5.16
C ILE A 56 14.12 13.15 -5.61
N THR A 57 14.69 12.25 -6.41
CA THR A 57 16.05 12.41 -6.94
C THR A 57 16.21 13.67 -7.79
N SER A 58 15.11 14.30 -8.25
CA SER A 58 15.13 15.61 -8.92
C SER A 58 15.72 16.72 -8.04
N LEU A 59 15.80 16.52 -6.72
CA LEU A 59 16.50 17.38 -5.77
C LEU A 59 18.03 17.16 -5.77
N GLN A 60 18.56 16.51 -6.80
CA GLN A 60 19.98 16.21 -7.02
C GLN A 60 20.58 15.35 -5.90
N MET A 61 19.91 14.28 -5.54
CA MET A 61 20.37 13.28 -4.57
C MET A 61 20.29 11.87 -5.12
N GLU A 62 21.02 10.95 -4.48
CA GLU A 62 20.99 9.53 -4.79
C GLU A 62 19.67 8.89 -4.33
N GLU A 63 19.25 7.78 -4.97
CA GLU A 63 17.99 7.09 -4.65
C GLU A 63 17.92 6.65 -3.17
N GLU A 64 19.06 6.23 -2.61
CA GLU A 64 19.10 5.80 -1.20
C GLU A 64 18.75 6.93 -0.24
N ASP A 65 19.26 8.14 -0.47
CA ASP A 65 18.96 9.32 0.33
C ASP A 65 17.52 9.80 0.11
N ALA A 66 17.03 9.74 -1.15
CA ALA A 66 15.66 10.04 -1.50
C ALA A 66 14.67 9.10 -0.79
N GLU A 67 14.98 7.79 -0.73
CA GLU A 67 14.18 6.81 -0.02
C GLU A 67 14.11 7.10 1.49
N LYS A 68 15.25 7.44 2.11
CA LYS A 68 15.30 7.82 3.52
C LYS A 68 14.46 9.06 3.82
N LEU A 69 14.56 10.09 2.99
CA LEU A 69 13.74 11.31 3.14
C LEU A 69 12.25 10.99 3.01
N LYS A 70 11.87 10.17 2.02
CA LYS A 70 10.48 9.71 1.85
C LYS A 70 9.97 8.98 3.09
N LEU A 71 10.76 8.04 3.62
CA LEU A 71 10.36 7.25 4.79
C LEU A 71 10.25 8.09 6.05
N GLN A 72 11.10 9.10 6.21
CA GLN A 72 11.16 9.94 7.41
C GLN A 72 10.17 11.08 7.41
N TYR A 73 10.00 11.76 6.26
CA TYR A 73 9.27 13.02 6.15
C TYR A 73 8.09 12.97 5.17
N GLY A 74 7.90 11.85 4.45
CA GLY A 74 6.90 11.74 3.40
C GLY A 74 5.47 11.85 3.88
N ASP A 75 4.70 12.70 3.21
CA ASP A 75 3.29 12.93 3.46
C ASP A 75 2.54 13.03 2.11
N ALA A 76 1.52 12.17 1.92
CA ALA A 76 0.75 12.14 0.68
C ALA A 76 -0.21 13.33 0.53
N LEU A 77 -0.49 14.03 1.63
CA LEU A 77 -1.39 15.18 1.68
C LEU A 77 -0.83 16.17 2.71
N TYR A 78 0.33 16.76 2.37
CA TYR A 78 0.97 17.74 3.22
C TYR A 78 0.22 19.08 3.16
N GLU A 79 -0.08 19.62 4.32
CA GLU A 79 -0.65 20.94 4.51
C GLU A 79 0.35 21.77 5.32
N GLU A 80 0.77 22.90 4.76
CA GLU A 80 1.67 23.83 5.46
C GLU A 80 0.89 24.57 6.53
N GLU A 81 1.50 24.78 7.70
CA GLU A 81 0.90 25.61 8.76
C GLU A 81 0.91 27.08 8.33
N GLU A 82 -0.26 27.66 8.12
CA GLU A 82 -0.43 29.04 7.63
C GLU A 82 0.23 30.12 8.54
N ASP A 83 0.39 29.81 9.83
CA ASP A 83 0.93 30.75 10.85
C ASP A 83 2.41 30.48 11.21
N ALA A 84 3.12 29.60 10.49
CA ALA A 84 4.51 29.31 10.78
C ALA A 84 5.43 30.50 10.42
N GLU A 85 6.12 31.08 11.41
CA GLU A 85 7.08 32.18 11.18
C GLU A 85 8.27 31.74 10.30
N THR A 86 8.59 30.46 10.26
CA THR A 86 9.67 29.87 9.43
C THR A 86 9.19 28.59 8.77
N PRO A 87 9.54 28.33 7.49
CA PRO A 87 9.17 27.10 6.82
C PRO A 87 9.80 25.88 7.52
N ALA A 88 9.03 24.81 7.64
CA ALA A 88 9.54 23.53 8.14
C ALA A 88 10.57 22.96 7.16
N VAL A 89 11.64 22.37 7.69
CA VAL A 89 12.75 21.83 6.90
C VAL A 89 12.98 20.35 7.19
N CYS A 90 13.49 19.63 6.19
CA CYS A 90 14.03 18.28 6.32
C CYS A 90 15.52 18.30 5.96
N THR A 91 16.28 17.37 6.54
CA THR A 91 17.73 17.28 6.33
C THR A 91 18.07 15.89 5.82
N SER A 92 18.82 15.83 4.71
CA SER A 92 19.38 14.61 4.16
C SER A 92 20.62 14.15 4.94
N GLU A 93 21.05 12.89 4.74
CA GLU A 93 22.23 12.35 5.46
C GLU A 93 23.54 13.09 5.12
N ASP A 94 23.64 13.65 3.93
CA ASP A 94 24.78 14.48 3.52
C ASP A 94 24.76 15.90 4.13
N GLY A 95 23.76 16.21 4.97
CA GLY A 95 23.61 17.47 5.70
C GLY A 95 22.96 18.59 4.91
N ARG A 96 22.45 18.35 3.69
CA ARG A 96 21.69 19.33 2.93
C ARG A 96 20.28 19.48 3.52
N THR A 97 19.79 20.71 3.51
CA THR A 97 18.48 21.05 4.05
C THR A 97 17.54 21.46 2.93
N PHE A 98 16.32 20.95 2.97
CA PHE A 98 15.26 21.26 2.01
C PHE A 98 14.01 21.74 2.74
N GLU A 99 13.22 22.58 2.10
CA GLU A 99 11.88 22.90 2.61
C GLU A 99 11.01 21.65 2.59
N LEU A 100 10.35 21.39 3.70
CA LEU A 100 9.48 20.21 3.84
C LEU A 100 8.30 20.25 2.85
N ALA A 101 7.80 21.45 2.57
CA ALA A 101 6.77 21.69 1.56
C ALA A 101 7.24 21.28 0.16
N LEU A 102 8.48 21.61 -0.23
CA LEU A 102 9.05 21.23 -1.53
C LEU A 102 9.12 19.70 -1.67
N LEU A 103 9.66 19.02 -0.66
CA LEU A 103 9.72 17.56 -0.64
C LEU A 103 8.34 16.94 -0.77
N ASN A 104 7.39 17.38 0.06
CA ASN A 104 6.05 16.79 0.10
C ASN A 104 5.17 17.18 -1.08
N ASN A 105 5.44 18.28 -1.78
CA ASN A 105 4.81 18.58 -3.06
C ASN A 105 5.20 17.55 -4.13
N ILE A 106 6.47 17.13 -4.19
CA ILE A 106 6.93 16.08 -5.10
C ILE A 106 6.27 14.74 -4.74
N ILE A 107 6.33 14.36 -3.46
CA ILE A 107 5.74 13.10 -2.95
C ILE A 107 4.23 13.07 -3.20
N GLY A 108 3.53 14.13 -2.82
CA GLY A 108 2.08 14.24 -2.96
C GLY A 108 1.60 14.19 -4.40
N ALA A 109 2.30 14.85 -5.32
CA ALA A 109 1.96 14.82 -6.75
C ALA A 109 2.03 13.39 -7.32
N ARG A 110 3.10 12.64 -7.02
CA ARG A 110 3.22 11.25 -7.47
C ARG A 110 2.25 10.33 -6.74
N ALA A 111 2.05 10.51 -5.45
CA ALA A 111 1.08 9.75 -4.70
C ALA A 111 -0.35 9.97 -5.26
N GLU A 112 -0.74 11.20 -5.56
CA GLU A 112 -2.04 11.51 -6.15
C GLU A 112 -2.22 10.84 -7.52
N GLU A 113 -1.19 10.83 -8.37
CA GLU A 113 -1.24 10.11 -9.66
C GLU A 113 -1.46 8.60 -9.46
N ILE A 114 -0.71 7.97 -8.54
CA ILE A 114 -0.87 6.53 -8.26
C ILE A 114 -2.29 6.26 -7.74
N LEU A 115 -2.77 7.06 -6.78
CA LEU A 115 -4.09 6.92 -6.19
C LEU A 115 -5.22 7.17 -7.20
N ALA A 116 -5.05 8.11 -8.12
CA ALA A 116 -6.00 8.34 -9.23
C ALA A 116 -6.06 7.14 -10.17
N ASN A 117 -4.92 6.52 -10.47
CA ASN A 117 -4.88 5.28 -11.25
C ASN A 117 -5.54 4.11 -10.50
N VAL A 118 -5.34 3.98 -9.19
CA VAL A 118 -6.05 2.99 -8.35
C VAL A 118 -7.57 3.22 -8.44
N TRP A 119 -8.01 4.46 -8.28
CA TRP A 119 -9.42 4.82 -8.39
C TRP A 119 -10.00 4.48 -9.77
N ASN A 120 -9.28 4.81 -10.84
CA ASN A 120 -9.67 4.46 -12.20
C ASN A 120 -9.83 2.94 -12.39
N GLN A 121 -8.94 2.12 -11.81
CA GLN A 121 -9.09 0.65 -11.84
C GLN A 121 -10.34 0.19 -11.10
N LEU A 122 -10.67 0.80 -9.96
CA LEU A 122 -11.90 0.48 -9.22
C LEU A 122 -13.15 0.84 -10.02
N GLN A 123 -13.17 1.96 -10.73
CA GLN A 123 -14.25 2.34 -11.64
C GLN A 123 -14.37 1.35 -12.82
N LEU A 124 -13.26 0.97 -13.44
CA LEU A 124 -13.23 -0.02 -14.52
C LEU A 124 -13.70 -1.40 -14.06
N SER A 125 -13.56 -1.73 -12.78
CA SER A 125 -14.07 -2.97 -12.21
C SER A 125 -15.60 -3.07 -12.22
N GLY A 126 -16.32 -1.92 -12.25
CA GLY A 126 -17.78 -1.83 -12.09
C GLY A 126 -18.28 -2.19 -10.68
N TYR A 127 -17.39 -2.11 -9.68
CA TYR A 127 -17.71 -2.39 -8.28
C TYR A 127 -17.54 -1.17 -7.37
N GLU A 128 -17.23 0.01 -7.89
CA GLU A 128 -16.97 1.23 -7.13
C GLU A 128 -18.12 1.62 -6.19
N ASP A 129 -19.36 1.35 -6.58
CA ASP A 129 -20.58 1.58 -5.81
C ASP A 129 -20.96 0.41 -4.87
N LYS A 130 -20.20 -0.69 -4.89
CA LYS A 130 -20.48 -1.94 -4.17
C LYS A 130 -19.45 -2.25 -3.09
N LEU A 131 -18.53 -1.31 -2.81
CA LEU A 131 -17.49 -1.44 -1.80
C LEU A 131 -18.02 -1.03 -0.42
N PHE A 132 -19.01 -1.77 0.11
CA PHE A 132 -19.65 -1.41 1.38
C PHE A 132 -18.72 -1.48 2.60
N SER A 133 -17.65 -2.26 2.51
CA SER A 133 -16.57 -2.27 3.50
C SER A 133 -15.40 -1.36 3.12
N GLY A 134 -15.51 -0.65 1.98
CA GLY A 134 -14.54 0.36 1.57
C GLY A 134 -13.28 -0.22 0.94
N VAL A 135 -12.18 0.50 1.13
CA VAL A 135 -10.85 0.20 0.56
C VAL A 135 -9.84 -0.01 1.67
N VAL A 136 -9.07 -1.07 1.56
CA VAL A 136 -7.99 -1.43 2.50
C VAL A 136 -6.66 -1.32 1.76
N PHE A 137 -5.77 -0.48 2.26
CA PHE A 137 -4.40 -0.38 1.78
C PHE A 137 -3.46 -1.26 2.59
N THR A 138 -2.47 -1.85 1.93
CA THR A 138 -1.36 -2.62 2.52
C THR A 138 -0.11 -2.46 1.66
N GLY A 139 1.00 -3.06 2.06
CA GLY A 139 2.29 -2.90 1.41
C GLY A 139 3.10 -1.74 1.98
N GLY A 140 4.37 -1.64 1.59
CA GLY A 140 5.30 -0.62 2.10
C GLY A 140 4.85 0.81 1.80
N GLY A 141 4.31 1.05 0.60
CA GLY A 141 3.79 2.37 0.20
C GLY A 141 2.58 2.84 1.01
N ALA A 142 1.84 1.89 1.62
CA ALA A 142 0.70 2.22 2.48
C ALA A 142 1.09 2.89 3.81
N ASN A 143 2.39 2.89 4.16
CA ASN A 143 2.90 3.59 5.34
C ASN A 143 3.08 5.10 5.13
N LEU A 144 2.90 5.60 3.90
CA LEU A 144 2.98 7.02 3.61
C LEU A 144 1.92 7.78 4.41
N LYS A 145 2.37 8.81 5.12
CA LYS A 145 1.49 9.60 5.99
C LYS A 145 0.33 10.22 5.18
N ASN A 146 -0.84 10.30 5.77
CA ASN A 146 -2.07 10.83 5.17
C ASN A 146 -2.54 10.14 3.87
N LEU A 147 -2.04 8.94 3.54
CA LEU A 147 -2.44 8.21 2.32
C LEU A 147 -3.96 7.97 2.25
N GLU A 148 -4.57 7.60 3.38
CA GLU A 148 -6.03 7.37 3.47
C GLU A 148 -6.82 8.63 3.13
N LYS A 149 -6.40 9.80 3.66
CA LYS A 149 -7.01 11.09 3.37
C LYS A 149 -6.81 11.49 1.89
N ALA A 150 -5.60 11.27 1.37
CA ALA A 150 -5.31 11.55 -0.04
C ALA A 150 -6.20 10.69 -0.96
N PHE A 151 -6.39 9.41 -0.66
CA PHE A 151 -7.28 8.55 -1.43
C PHE A 151 -8.76 8.94 -1.28
N HIS A 152 -9.20 9.30 -0.08
CA HIS A 152 -10.56 9.83 0.13
C HIS A 152 -10.80 11.09 -0.72
N ARG A 153 -9.82 11.99 -0.79
CA ARG A 153 -9.91 13.21 -1.61
C ARG A 153 -10.13 12.90 -3.10
N VAL A 154 -9.43 11.89 -3.63
CA VAL A 154 -9.52 11.48 -5.04
C VAL A 154 -10.81 10.71 -5.33
N SER A 155 -11.16 9.73 -4.48
CA SER A 155 -12.23 8.74 -4.74
C SER A 155 -13.59 9.11 -4.16
N LYS A 156 -13.61 9.98 -3.12
CA LYS A 156 -14.78 10.27 -2.27
C LYS A 156 -15.31 9.06 -1.49
N ILE A 157 -14.53 7.97 -1.42
CA ILE A 157 -14.88 6.81 -0.59
C ILE A 157 -14.60 7.13 0.87
N GLU A 158 -15.62 7.04 1.74
CA GLU A 158 -15.52 7.35 3.16
C GLU A 158 -14.74 6.31 3.97
N LYS A 159 -14.92 5.02 3.61
CA LYS A 159 -14.30 3.92 4.33
C LYS A 159 -12.97 3.55 3.70
N VAL A 160 -11.91 4.19 4.16
CA VAL A 160 -10.52 3.88 3.76
C VAL A 160 -9.74 3.56 5.01
N LYS A 161 -8.97 2.47 4.99
CA LYS A 161 -8.09 2.09 6.08
C LYS A 161 -6.80 1.44 5.58
N THR A 162 -5.78 1.45 6.42
CA THR A 162 -4.50 0.77 6.17
C THR A 162 -4.37 -0.43 7.07
N ALA A 163 -4.11 -1.60 6.49
CA ALA A 163 -3.80 -2.82 7.22
C ALA A 163 -2.28 -2.86 7.49
N LYS A 164 -1.92 -2.64 8.75
CA LYS A 164 -0.50 -2.59 9.19
C LYS A 164 0.03 -3.93 9.71
N PHE A 165 -0.84 -4.91 9.94
CA PHE A 165 -0.45 -6.19 10.53
C PHE A 165 -1.37 -7.32 10.04
N VAL A 166 -0.77 -8.47 9.75
CA VAL A 166 -1.50 -9.67 9.35
C VAL A 166 -2.17 -10.28 10.59
N GLN A 167 -3.50 -10.47 10.53
CA GLN A 167 -4.27 -11.15 11.58
C GLN A 167 -4.16 -12.67 11.44
N THR A 168 -2.96 -13.21 11.47
CA THR A 168 -2.71 -14.64 11.37
C THR A 168 -1.89 -15.15 12.55
N THR A 169 -1.91 -16.46 12.78
CA THR A 169 -1.13 -17.14 13.79
C THR A 169 0.33 -17.39 13.37
N VAL A 170 0.88 -16.57 12.49
CA VAL A 170 2.29 -16.71 12.09
C VAL A 170 3.17 -16.27 13.25
N HIS A 171 3.92 -17.21 13.80
CA HIS A 171 4.89 -16.94 14.85
C HIS A 171 6.27 -16.70 14.23
N THR A 172 6.86 -15.55 14.50
CA THR A 172 8.23 -15.22 14.15
C THR A 172 9.17 -15.46 15.33
N ARG A 173 10.42 -15.83 15.07
CA ARG A 173 11.43 -16.05 16.12
C ARG A 173 12.08 -14.76 16.63
N SER A 174 11.80 -13.65 15.99
CA SER A 174 12.30 -12.30 16.30
C SER A 174 11.17 -11.29 16.17
N ASP A 175 11.38 -10.06 16.67
CA ASP A 175 10.44 -8.95 16.51
C ASP A 175 10.32 -8.46 15.05
N GLU A 176 11.08 -9.04 14.15
CA GLU A 176 10.92 -8.87 12.72
C GLU A 176 10.05 -10.02 12.14
N PRO A 177 9.22 -9.75 11.11
CA PRO A 177 9.09 -8.49 10.37
C PRO A 177 8.32 -7.42 11.14
N LYS A 178 8.62 -6.14 10.86
CA LYS A 178 7.92 -4.99 11.43
C LYS A 178 6.40 -5.08 11.16
N LYS A 179 5.60 -4.64 12.12
CA LYS A 179 4.12 -4.62 12.04
C LYS A 179 3.58 -3.46 11.18
N ASP A 180 4.23 -3.17 10.07
CA ASP A 180 3.96 -2.00 9.21
C ASP A 180 3.25 -2.34 7.89
N GLY A 181 2.89 -3.61 7.69
CA GLY A 181 2.20 -4.05 6.46
C GLY A 181 3.12 -4.38 5.29
N MET A 182 4.41 -4.00 5.32
CA MET A 182 5.36 -4.25 4.26
C MET A 182 5.49 -5.75 3.91
N HIS A 183 5.39 -6.62 4.91
CA HIS A 183 5.57 -8.06 4.77
C HIS A 183 4.25 -8.85 4.71
N ASN A 184 3.09 -8.18 4.67
CA ASN A 184 1.79 -8.84 4.72
C ASN A 184 1.59 -9.87 3.60
N THR A 185 2.08 -9.60 2.39
CA THR A 185 2.01 -10.53 1.27
C THR A 185 2.83 -11.80 1.54
N LEU A 186 4.05 -11.66 2.06
CA LEU A 186 4.91 -12.79 2.44
C LEU A 186 4.28 -13.62 3.56
N LEU A 187 3.80 -12.96 4.61
CA LEU A 187 3.15 -13.61 5.75
C LEU A 187 1.86 -14.33 5.32
N GLY A 188 1.08 -13.72 4.42
CA GLY A 188 -0.10 -14.35 3.84
C GLY A 188 0.21 -15.59 3.03
N LEU A 189 1.30 -15.58 2.24
CA LEU A 189 1.77 -16.75 1.51
C LEU A 189 2.25 -17.87 2.44
N LEU A 190 2.97 -17.52 3.51
CA LEU A 190 3.39 -18.50 4.53
C LEU A 190 2.19 -19.12 5.24
N ALA A 191 1.18 -18.34 5.59
CA ALA A 191 -0.04 -18.83 6.23
C ALA A 191 -0.85 -19.74 5.31
N ALA A 192 -0.86 -19.48 4.00
CA ALA A 192 -1.54 -20.29 2.99
C ALA A 192 -0.78 -21.57 2.60
N GLY A 193 0.53 -21.63 2.89
CA GLY A 193 1.43 -22.71 2.47
C GLY A 193 1.36 -23.99 3.31
N ASN A 194 0.23 -24.31 3.93
CA ASN A 194 0.05 -25.49 4.80
C ASN A 194 -0.05 -26.82 4.04
N GLU A 195 -0.16 -26.79 2.72
CA GLU A 195 -0.26 -28.00 1.88
C GLU A 195 0.98 -28.17 1.01
N ASN A 196 1.58 -29.35 1.08
CA ASN A 196 2.70 -29.72 0.20
C ASN A 196 2.18 -30.23 -1.15
N CYS A 197 2.07 -29.36 -2.12
CA CYS A 197 1.60 -29.68 -3.48
C CYS A 197 2.50 -30.68 -4.23
N CYS A 198 3.73 -30.94 -3.74
CA CYS A 198 4.68 -31.86 -4.34
C CYS A 198 4.46 -33.35 -3.93
N LEU A 199 3.62 -33.62 -2.94
CA LEU A 199 3.33 -34.97 -2.44
C LEU A 199 1.93 -35.44 -2.86
N GLN A 200 1.59 -35.34 -4.14
CA GLN A 200 0.55 -36.23 -4.67
C GLN A 200 1.19 -37.62 -4.88
N GLU A 201 0.97 -38.51 -3.93
CA GLU A 201 1.20 -39.92 -4.15
C GLU A 201 0.37 -40.35 -5.37
N VAL A 202 1.05 -40.66 -6.48
CA VAL A 202 0.43 -41.34 -7.63
C VAL A 202 0.04 -42.71 -7.11
N LYS A 203 -1.23 -42.91 -6.75
CA LYS A 203 -1.74 -44.25 -6.45
C LYS A 203 -1.58 -45.10 -7.72
N PRO A 204 -0.89 -46.22 -7.64
CA PRO A 204 -0.79 -47.11 -8.80
C PRO A 204 -2.21 -47.55 -9.19
N VAL A 205 -2.53 -47.42 -10.48
CA VAL A 205 -3.75 -47.96 -11.06
C VAL A 205 -3.67 -49.45 -10.97
N GLN A 206 -4.57 -50.13 -10.25
CA GLN A 206 -4.75 -51.57 -10.23
C GLN A 206 -5.47 -52.02 -11.48
#